data_967dbf6e85dd46482969f36f78499e96
#
_entry.id   967dbf6e85dd46482969f36f78499e96
#
_cell.length_a   1.000
_cell.length_b   1.000
_cell.length_c   1.000
_cell.angle_alpha   90.00
_cell.angle_beta   90.00
_cell.angle_gamma   90.00
#
_symmetry.space_group_name_H-M   'P 1'
#
loop_
_entity.id
_entity.type
_entity.pdbx_description
1 polymer ?
#
loop_
_entity_poly.entity_id
_entity_poly.type
_entity_poly.pdbx_seq_one_letter_code
_entity_poly.pdbx_strand_id
1 'polypeptide(L)'
;GMGSQSGRGAVYPSGHLSDYLHLSGWAVKILGIDPGYGITGFGIVYAQRGQCQLLRCGAITTPPNSDFYWRLSVIYNDMVQLLLAEKPDAVAIEELFFGHNVTTGINVAQARGVILLAVQQAGVPIYEYKPMQVKQAVVGYGNASKHQVMDMTKRILHLAAVPKPDDAADAVAIALCHARSSTSLLAQSQRK
;
A
#
# COMPACT_ATOMS: atom_id res chain seq x y z
N GLY A 1 16.15 -37.82 24.40
CA GLY A 1 14.88 -37.64 23.76
C GLY A 1 14.77 -36.23 23.27
N MET A 2 14.97 -36.00 21.95
CA MET A 2 14.74 -34.71 21.29
C MET A 2 13.27 -34.65 20.90
N GLY A 3 12.50 -33.79 21.56
CA GLY A 3 11.12 -33.52 21.20
C GLY A 3 11.07 -32.48 20.09
N SER A 4 10.60 -32.89 18.92
CA SER A 4 10.28 -32.00 17.79
C SER A 4 9.10 -31.11 18.17
N GLN A 5 9.33 -29.82 18.33
CA GLN A 5 8.23 -28.83 18.34
C GLN A 5 7.76 -28.63 16.93
N SER A 6 6.62 -29.19 16.60
CA SER A 6 5.87 -28.89 15.38
C SER A 6 5.44 -27.43 15.41
N GLY A 7 5.91 -26.67 14.41
CA GLY A 7 5.49 -25.28 14.21
C GLY A 7 3.97 -25.20 14.08
N ARG A 8 3.33 -24.49 14.98
CA ARG A 8 1.93 -24.09 14.82
C ARG A 8 1.88 -23.08 13.68
N GLY A 9 1.38 -23.50 12.53
CA GLY A 9 1.05 -22.60 11.46
C GLY A 9 0.05 -21.55 11.98
N ALA A 10 0.36 -20.28 11.79
CA ALA A 10 -0.56 -19.21 12.09
C ALA A 10 -1.83 -19.45 11.24
N VAL A 11 -2.95 -19.70 11.91
CA VAL A 11 -4.26 -19.76 11.29
C VAL A 11 -4.60 -18.30 10.96
N TYR A 12 -4.43 -17.94 9.68
CA TYR A 12 -4.92 -16.64 9.19
C TYR A 12 -6.44 -16.70 9.20
N PRO A 13 -7.11 -15.70 9.78
CA PRO A 13 -8.56 -15.62 9.62
C PRO A 13 -8.84 -15.43 8.13
N SER A 14 -9.52 -16.38 7.52
CA SER A 14 -10.00 -16.35 6.14
C SER A 14 -11.22 -15.42 6.00
N GLY A 15 -11.27 -14.34 6.78
CA GLY A 15 -12.30 -13.33 6.69
C GLY A 15 -12.00 -12.38 5.53
N HIS A 16 -12.90 -12.33 4.55
CA HIS A 16 -12.90 -11.27 3.56
C HIS A 16 -13.05 -9.92 4.27
N LEU A 17 -12.44 -8.85 3.73
CA LEU A 17 -12.58 -7.47 4.24
C LEU A 17 -14.07 -7.08 4.44
N SER A 18 -14.99 -7.68 3.67
CA SER A 18 -16.43 -7.58 3.84
C SER A 18 -16.91 -7.91 5.25
N ASP A 19 -16.28 -8.86 5.92
CA ASP A 19 -16.74 -9.32 7.25
C ASP A 19 -16.43 -8.31 8.35
N TYR A 20 -15.41 -7.45 8.15
CA TYR A 20 -15.02 -6.40 9.08
C TYR A 20 -15.73 -5.06 8.84
N LEU A 21 -16.23 -4.85 7.62
CA LEU A 21 -16.89 -3.60 7.23
C LEU A 21 -18.42 -3.61 7.44
N HIS A 22 -19.00 -4.74 7.81
CA HIS A 22 -20.44 -4.86 8.07
C HIS A 22 -20.93 -4.16 9.34
N LEU A 23 -20.03 -3.72 10.20
CA LEU A 23 -20.39 -2.97 11.39
C LEU A 23 -20.33 -1.47 11.10
N SER A 24 -21.47 -0.88 10.92
CA SER A 24 -21.73 0.53 10.63
C SER A 24 -20.78 1.51 11.30
N GLY A 25 -20.00 2.22 10.49
CA GLY A 25 -19.23 3.39 10.92
C GLY A 25 -17.75 3.15 11.20
N TRP A 26 -17.19 2.01 10.88
CA TRP A 26 -15.77 1.72 11.12
C TRP A 26 -14.87 2.51 10.17
N ALA A 27 -13.88 3.10 10.78
CA ALA A 27 -12.81 3.81 10.12
C ALA A 27 -11.67 2.84 9.82
N VAL A 28 -11.06 2.95 8.63
CA VAL A 28 -9.94 2.13 8.20
C VAL A 28 -8.74 3.01 7.92
N LYS A 29 -7.61 2.70 8.54
CA LYS A 29 -6.32 3.33 8.25
C LYS A 29 -5.57 2.46 7.24
N ILE A 30 -5.29 3.00 6.07
CA ILE A 30 -4.67 2.30 4.95
C ILE A 30 -3.28 2.88 4.71
N LEU A 31 -2.27 2.01 4.66
CA LEU A 31 -0.92 2.35 4.23
C LEU A 31 -0.76 1.94 2.76
N GLY A 32 -0.68 2.93 1.87
CA GLY A 32 -0.30 2.73 0.48
C GLY A 32 1.22 2.73 0.33
N ILE A 33 1.76 1.85 -0.51
CA ILE A 33 3.20 1.70 -0.74
C ILE A 33 3.47 1.65 -2.24
N ASP A 34 4.41 2.48 -2.68
CA ASP A 34 5.03 2.44 -4.01
C ASP A 34 6.48 1.96 -3.85
N PRO A 35 6.77 0.66 -4.09
CA PRO A 35 8.05 0.06 -3.78
C PRO A 35 9.18 0.53 -4.71
N GLY A 36 10.34 0.79 -4.14
CA GLY A 36 11.57 1.04 -4.86
C GLY A 36 12.79 0.80 -3.96
N TYR A 37 13.94 0.55 -4.54
CA TYR A 37 15.17 0.33 -3.76
C TYR A 37 15.94 1.62 -3.48
N GLY A 38 15.74 2.66 -4.26
CA GLY A 38 16.28 4.00 -4.00
C GLY A 38 15.30 4.88 -3.24
N ILE A 39 14.04 4.83 -3.65
CA ILE A 39 12.93 5.56 -3.05
C ILE A 39 11.75 4.61 -2.94
N THR A 40 11.22 4.43 -1.75
CA THR A 40 9.94 3.76 -1.50
C THR A 40 8.95 4.80 -1.00
N GLY A 41 7.93 5.10 -1.81
CA GLY A 41 6.86 6.01 -1.42
C GLY A 41 5.90 5.36 -0.43
N PHE A 42 5.38 6.14 0.51
CA PHE A 42 4.30 5.73 1.39
C PHE A 42 3.25 6.82 1.56
N GLY A 43 2.01 6.41 1.77
CA GLY A 43 0.90 7.30 2.06
C GLY A 43 -0.08 6.65 3.03
N ILE A 44 -0.47 7.38 4.06
CA ILE A 44 -1.42 6.92 5.09
C ILE A 44 -2.75 7.64 4.86
N VAL A 45 -3.75 6.90 4.46
CA VAL A 45 -5.10 7.40 4.23
C VAL A 45 -6.06 6.81 5.25
N TYR A 46 -6.84 7.68 5.86
CA TYR A 46 -7.93 7.30 6.74
C TYR A 46 -9.23 7.37 5.94
N ALA A 47 -9.98 6.28 5.92
CA ALA A 47 -11.25 6.19 5.21
C ALA A 47 -12.38 5.88 6.18
N GLN A 48 -13.45 6.67 6.13
CA GLN A 48 -14.65 6.46 6.93
C GLN A 48 -15.88 6.95 6.16
N ARG A 49 -16.92 6.13 6.07
CA ARG A 49 -18.21 6.47 5.45
C ARG A 49 -18.10 7.08 4.05
N GLY A 50 -17.19 6.54 3.23
CA GLY A 50 -16.97 7.03 1.87
C GLY A 50 -16.11 8.29 1.74
N GLN A 51 -15.67 8.88 2.86
CA GLN A 51 -14.74 10.00 2.88
C GLN A 51 -13.33 9.51 3.18
N CYS A 52 -12.35 10.18 2.57
CA CYS A 52 -10.94 9.87 2.75
C CYS A 52 -10.17 11.12 3.20
N GLN A 53 -9.23 10.92 4.10
CA GLN A 53 -8.32 11.95 4.60
C GLN A 53 -6.88 11.46 4.52
N LEU A 54 -5.98 12.29 4.01
CA LEU A 54 -4.54 12.03 4.09
C LEU A 54 -4.05 12.37 5.48
N LEU A 55 -3.49 11.39 6.20
CA LEU A 55 -2.90 11.61 7.52
C LEU A 55 -1.41 11.94 7.40
N ARG A 56 -0.68 11.21 6.55
CA ARG A 56 0.76 11.37 6.35
C ARG A 56 1.18 10.77 5.02
N CYS A 57 2.20 11.33 4.43
CA CYS A 57 2.90 10.72 3.29
C CYS A 57 4.37 11.10 3.31
N GLY A 58 5.18 10.34 2.61
CA GLY A 58 6.61 10.56 2.50
C GLY A 58 7.30 9.45 1.74
N ALA A 59 8.60 9.35 1.92
CA ALA A 59 9.40 8.32 1.27
C ALA A 59 10.50 7.80 2.20
N ILE A 60 10.77 6.50 2.08
CA ILE A 60 11.97 5.85 2.59
C ILE A 60 13.01 5.97 1.49
N THR A 61 14.16 6.59 1.78
CA THR A 61 15.20 6.82 0.79
C THR A 61 16.50 6.13 1.20
N THR A 62 17.22 5.61 0.21
CA THR A 62 18.55 5.04 0.39
C THR A 62 19.53 5.70 -0.55
N PRO A 63 20.78 6.04 -0.10
CA PRO A 63 21.76 6.70 -0.95
C PRO A 63 22.14 5.86 -2.18
N PRO A 64 22.27 6.48 -3.39
CA PRO A 64 22.46 5.73 -4.64
C PRO A 64 23.76 4.91 -4.69
N ASN A 65 24.82 5.35 -4.04
CA ASN A 65 26.15 4.70 -4.07
C ASN A 65 26.40 3.76 -2.87
N SER A 66 25.35 3.39 -2.15
CA SER A 66 25.43 2.46 -1.03
C SER A 66 25.35 1.02 -1.49
N ASP A 67 25.91 0.11 -0.69
CA ASP A 67 25.77 -1.33 -0.89
C ASP A 67 24.30 -1.73 -0.96
N PHE A 68 23.96 -2.57 -1.93
CA PHE A 68 22.55 -2.93 -2.20
C PHE A 68 21.93 -3.72 -1.04
N TYR A 69 22.70 -4.62 -0.42
CA TYR A 69 22.18 -5.42 0.70
C TYR A 69 21.93 -4.55 1.94
N TRP A 70 22.82 -3.57 2.17
CA TRP A 70 22.60 -2.58 3.22
C TRP A 70 21.35 -1.74 2.95
N ARG A 71 21.12 -1.34 1.69
CA ARG A 71 19.89 -0.63 1.30
C ARG A 71 18.63 -1.44 1.62
N LEU A 72 18.63 -2.75 1.35
CA LEU A 72 17.52 -3.63 1.71
C LEU A 72 17.28 -3.64 3.23
N SER A 73 18.34 -3.63 4.03
CA SER A 73 18.23 -3.56 5.50
C SER A 73 17.60 -2.24 5.96
N VAL A 74 17.99 -1.12 5.35
CA VAL A 74 17.40 0.21 5.65
C VAL A 74 15.91 0.22 5.32
N ILE A 75 15.54 -0.25 4.13
CA ILE A 75 14.14 -0.32 3.71
C ILE A 75 13.32 -1.16 4.68
N TYR A 76 13.84 -2.33 5.06
CA TYR A 76 13.17 -3.21 6.01
C TYR A 76 12.97 -2.54 7.37
N ASN A 77 14.04 -1.99 7.96
CA ASN A 77 14.00 -1.37 9.28
C ASN A 77 13.07 -0.15 9.31
N ASP A 78 13.15 0.71 8.30
CA ASP A 78 12.30 1.90 8.20
C ASP A 78 10.83 1.52 8.00
N MET A 79 10.55 0.46 7.22
CA MET A 79 9.19 -0.06 7.06
C MET A 79 8.65 -0.63 8.38
N VAL A 80 9.47 -1.37 9.13
CA VAL A 80 9.08 -1.86 10.47
C VAL A 80 8.74 -0.70 11.40
N GLN A 81 9.56 0.35 11.42
CA GLN A 81 9.30 1.54 12.24
C GLN A 81 8.01 2.26 11.81
N LEU A 82 7.78 2.39 10.51
CA LEU A 82 6.56 2.99 9.97
C LEU A 82 5.31 2.18 10.39
N LEU A 83 5.35 0.87 10.28
CA LEU A 83 4.25 -0.02 10.68
C LEU A 83 3.97 0.05 12.19
N LEU A 84 5.02 0.11 13.02
CA LEU A 84 4.89 0.26 14.47
C LEU A 84 4.29 1.62 14.87
N ALA A 85 4.70 2.68 14.20
CA ALA A 85 4.22 4.04 14.47
C ALA A 85 2.78 4.25 14.00
N GLU A 86 2.46 3.82 12.81
CA GLU A 86 1.17 4.11 12.16
C GLU A 86 0.09 3.08 12.45
N LYS A 87 0.44 1.83 12.72
CA LYS A 87 -0.49 0.72 12.99
C LYS A 87 -1.65 0.68 11.99
N PRO A 88 -1.38 0.55 10.68
CA PRO A 88 -2.43 0.52 9.68
C PRO A 88 -3.28 -0.75 9.81
N ASP A 89 -4.55 -0.65 9.41
CA ASP A 89 -5.47 -1.79 9.35
C ASP A 89 -5.28 -2.62 8.08
N ALA A 90 -4.75 -2.00 7.02
CA ALA A 90 -4.48 -2.64 5.75
C ALA A 90 -3.28 -1.97 5.05
N VAL A 91 -2.57 -2.75 4.26
CA VAL A 91 -1.53 -2.28 3.34
C VAL A 91 -2.01 -2.51 1.91
N ALA A 92 -1.93 -1.47 1.09
CA ALA A 92 -2.16 -1.51 -0.35
C ALA A 92 -0.85 -1.27 -1.08
N ILE A 93 -0.51 -2.13 -2.02
CA ILE A 93 0.73 -2.09 -2.77
C ILE A 93 0.45 -2.34 -4.25
N GLU A 94 1.20 -1.68 -5.14
CA GLU A 94 1.09 -1.92 -6.56
C GLU A 94 1.75 -3.25 -6.94
N GLU A 95 1.13 -4.00 -7.86
CA GLU A 95 1.72 -5.21 -8.43
C GLU A 95 3.02 -4.87 -9.16
N LEU A 96 3.99 -5.77 -9.06
CA LEU A 96 5.26 -5.63 -9.76
C LEU A 96 5.05 -5.87 -11.26
N PHE A 97 5.46 -4.90 -12.07
CA PHE A 97 5.44 -5.00 -13.52
C PHE A 97 6.89 -4.96 -14.05
N PHE A 98 7.29 -6.01 -14.76
CA PHE A 98 8.57 -6.01 -15.46
C PHE A 98 8.44 -5.23 -16.77
N GLY A 99 9.03 -4.03 -16.80
CA GLY A 99 9.22 -3.26 -18.02
C GLY A 99 10.45 -3.75 -18.82
N HIS A 100 10.92 -2.93 -19.74
CA HIS A 100 12.05 -3.27 -20.60
C HIS A 100 13.40 -3.39 -19.86
N ASN A 101 13.55 -2.84 -18.68
CA ASN A 101 14.79 -2.91 -17.88
C ASN A 101 14.68 -3.97 -16.78
N VAL A 102 15.12 -5.19 -17.10
CA VAL A 102 15.06 -6.36 -16.22
C VAL A 102 15.92 -6.17 -14.95
N THR A 103 17.11 -5.56 -15.07
CA THR A 103 18.01 -5.37 -13.93
C THR A 103 17.38 -4.47 -12.85
N THR A 104 16.81 -3.33 -13.26
CA THR A 104 16.08 -2.44 -12.36
C THR A 104 14.86 -3.15 -11.77
N GLY A 105 14.15 -3.94 -12.57
CA GLY A 105 13.01 -4.75 -12.14
C GLY A 105 13.37 -5.77 -11.05
N ILE A 106 14.52 -6.43 -11.18
CA ILE A 106 15.03 -7.38 -10.16
C ILE A 106 15.30 -6.65 -8.84
N ASN A 107 15.98 -5.52 -8.88
CA ASN A 107 16.28 -4.74 -7.67
C ASN A 107 15.01 -4.24 -6.98
N VAL A 108 14.04 -3.78 -7.74
CA VAL A 108 12.71 -3.38 -7.21
C VAL A 108 11.98 -4.58 -6.59
N ALA A 109 12.04 -5.75 -7.25
CA ALA A 109 11.42 -6.98 -6.72
C ALA A 109 12.03 -7.40 -5.38
N GLN A 110 13.35 -7.29 -5.23
CA GLN A 110 14.04 -7.60 -3.99
C GLN A 110 13.66 -6.61 -2.87
N ALA A 111 13.63 -5.31 -3.16
CA ALA A 111 13.14 -4.29 -2.23
C ALA A 111 11.67 -4.53 -1.84
N ARG A 112 10.82 -4.85 -2.81
CA ARG A 112 9.42 -5.20 -2.58
C ARG A 112 9.29 -6.43 -1.67
N GLY A 113 10.15 -7.43 -1.84
CA GLY A 113 10.16 -8.63 -1.01
C GLY A 113 10.41 -8.33 0.48
N VAL A 114 11.37 -7.46 0.80
CA VAL A 114 11.62 -7.08 2.21
C VAL A 114 10.51 -6.23 2.80
N ILE A 115 9.85 -5.40 1.99
CA ILE A 115 8.66 -4.63 2.39
C ILE A 115 7.52 -5.59 2.74
N LEU A 116 7.23 -6.55 1.86
CA LEU A 116 6.17 -7.56 2.09
C LEU A 116 6.47 -8.39 3.34
N LEU A 117 7.73 -8.75 3.57
CA LEU A 117 8.14 -9.46 4.78
C LEU A 117 7.86 -8.65 6.05
N ALA A 118 8.23 -7.37 6.05
CA ALA A 118 7.97 -6.48 7.18
C ALA A 118 6.47 -6.36 7.48
N VAL A 119 5.64 -6.18 6.45
CA VAL A 119 4.18 -6.10 6.59
C VAL A 119 3.59 -7.41 7.11
N GLN A 120 4.05 -8.55 6.56
CA GLN A 120 3.60 -9.87 6.99
C GLN A 120 3.94 -10.14 8.46
N GLN A 121 5.15 -9.77 8.90
CA GLN A 121 5.56 -9.92 10.29
C GLN A 121 4.79 -8.99 11.25
N ALA A 122 4.34 -7.84 10.77
CA ALA A 122 3.46 -6.96 11.52
C ALA A 122 2.02 -7.47 11.61
N GLY A 123 1.66 -8.54 10.88
CA GLY A 123 0.33 -9.12 10.88
C GLY A 123 -0.73 -8.26 10.18
N VAL A 124 -0.32 -7.35 9.29
CA VAL A 124 -1.22 -6.47 8.55
C VAL A 124 -1.63 -7.11 7.22
N PRO A 125 -2.93 -7.14 6.86
CA PRO A 125 -3.39 -7.66 5.57
C PRO A 125 -2.82 -6.85 4.41
N ILE A 126 -2.42 -7.56 3.33
CA ILE A 126 -1.83 -6.97 2.12
C ILE A 126 -2.81 -7.13 0.96
N TYR A 127 -3.03 -6.03 0.24
CA TYR A 127 -3.87 -5.97 -0.96
C TYR A 127 -3.04 -5.42 -2.12
N GLU A 128 -3.04 -6.14 -3.24
CA GLU A 128 -2.26 -5.80 -4.42
C GLU A 128 -3.16 -5.24 -5.52
N TYR A 129 -2.69 -4.20 -6.20
CA TYR A 129 -3.43 -3.52 -7.26
C TYR A 129 -2.56 -3.33 -8.50
N LYS A 130 -3.15 -3.56 -9.68
CA LYS A 130 -2.55 -3.22 -10.97
C LYS A 130 -2.62 -1.72 -11.20
N PRO A 131 -1.68 -1.14 -11.96
CA PRO A 131 -1.74 0.28 -12.32
C PRO A 131 -3.09 0.71 -12.92
N MET A 132 -3.68 -0.12 -13.76
CA MET A 132 -5.00 0.13 -14.36
C MET A 132 -6.12 0.19 -13.31
N GLN A 133 -6.06 -0.64 -12.26
CA GLN A 133 -7.04 -0.62 -11.17
C GLN A 133 -6.94 0.66 -10.34
N VAL A 134 -5.72 1.16 -10.11
CA VAL A 134 -5.50 2.45 -9.42
C VAL A 134 -6.13 3.59 -10.22
N LYS A 135 -5.86 3.66 -11.52
CA LYS A 135 -6.45 4.66 -12.42
C LYS A 135 -7.98 4.59 -12.44
N GLN A 136 -8.53 3.39 -12.59
CA GLN A 136 -9.98 3.17 -12.59
C GLN A 136 -10.63 3.60 -11.27
N ALA A 137 -10.03 3.26 -10.13
CA ALA A 137 -10.57 3.60 -8.82
C ALA A 137 -10.51 5.10 -8.50
N VAL A 138 -9.43 5.76 -8.89
CA VAL A 138 -9.20 7.17 -8.56
C VAL A 138 -9.88 8.11 -9.56
N VAL A 139 -9.76 7.85 -10.87
CA VAL A 139 -10.25 8.74 -11.93
C VAL A 139 -11.57 8.25 -12.53
N GLY A 140 -11.79 6.94 -12.58
CA GLY A 140 -13.00 6.32 -13.15
C GLY A 140 -12.76 5.60 -14.48
N TYR A 141 -11.54 5.63 -15.03
CA TYR A 141 -11.16 4.88 -16.24
C TYR A 141 -9.68 4.48 -16.22
N GLY A 142 -9.38 3.30 -16.82
CA GLY A 142 -8.08 2.64 -16.68
C GLY A 142 -6.95 3.23 -17.52
N ASN A 143 -7.24 4.09 -18.50
CA ASN A 143 -6.26 4.76 -19.35
C ASN A 143 -5.98 6.22 -18.94
N ALA A 144 -6.35 6.60 -17.72
CA ALA A 144 -6.04 7.92 -17.18
C ALA A 144 -4.53 8.18 -17.17
N SER A 145 -4.14 9.43 -17.46
CA SER A 145 -2.74 9.86 -17.36
C SER A 145 -2.31 9.99 -15.88
N LYS A 146 -1.01 9.96 -15.63
CA LYS A 146 -0.46 10.23 -14.28
C LYS A 146 -0.93 11.57 -13.74
N HIS A 147 -0.95 12.61 -14.58
CA HIS A 147 -1.43 13.94 -14.19
C HIS A 147 -2.90 13.92 -13.74
N GLN A 148 -3.76 13.19 -14.45
CA GLN A 148 -5.17 13.05 -14.09
C GLN A 148 -5.35 12.32 -12.76
N VAL A 149 -4.56 11.26 -12.52
CA VAL A 149 -4.57 10.54 -11.23
C VAL A 149 -4.15 11.46 -10.09
N MET A 150 -3.08 12.23 -10.26
CA MET A 150 -2.57 13.15 -9.25
C MET A 150 -3.54 14.30 -8.96
N ASP A 151 -4.13 14.90 -10.00
CA ASP A 151 -5.13 15.96 -9.83
C ASP A 151 -6.38 15.45 -9.10
N MET A 152 -6.87 14.25 -9.45
CA MET A 152 -8.02 13.67 -8.77
C MET A 152 -7.71 13.27 -7.34
N THR A 153 -6.52 12.72 -7.07
CA THR A 153 -6.03 12.43 -5.72
C THR A 153 -6.05 13.66 -4.83
N LYS A 154 -5.51 14.76 -5.34
CA LYS A 154 -5.53 16.08 -4.67
C LYS A 154 -6.96 16.53 -4.36
N ARG A 155 -7.88 16.40 -5.31
CA ARG A 155 -9.29 16.81 -5.15
C ARG A 155 -10.03 15.95 -4.13
N ILE A 156 -9.90 14.62 -4.23
CA ILE A 156 -10.56 13.67 -3.31
C ILE A 156 -10.14 13.92 -1.86
N LEU A 157 -8.87 14.22 -1.64
CA LEU A 157 -8.31 14.43 -0.31
C LEU A 157 -8.31 15.90 0.13
N HIS A 158 -8.86 16.81 -0.68
CA HIS A 158 -8.91 18.25 -0.41
C HIS A 158 -7.55 18.87 -0.09
N LEU A 159 -6.51 18.46 -0.82
CA LEU A 159 -5.14 18.93 -0.59
C LEU A 159 -4.89 20.27 -1.31
N ALA A 160 -4.04 21.12 -0.73
CA ALA A 160 -3.60 22.36 -1.35
C ALA A 160 -2.71 22.12 -2.59
N ALA A 161 -1.89 21.03 -2.55
CA ALA A 161 -1.01 20.63 -3.62
C ALA A 161 -0.90 19.10 -3.72
N VAL A 162 -0.42 18.59 -4.86
CA VAL A 162 -0.08 17.19 -5.01
C VAL A 162 1.06 16.83 -4.06
N PRO A 163 0.99 15.71 -3.33
CA PRO A 163 2.06 15.27 -2.44
C PRO A 163 3.43 15.15 -3.13
N LYS A 164 4.48 15.40 -2.38
CA LYS A 164 5.88 15.24 -2.82
C LYS A 164 6.63 14.33 -1.84
N PRO A 165 7.63 13.56 -2.32
CA PRO A 165 8.01 13.34 -3.72
C PRO A 165 6.94 12.59 -4.52
N ASP A 166 7.16 12.41 -5.83
CA ASP A 166 6.20 11.73 -6.73
C ASP A 166 5.85 10.32 -6.25
N ASP A 167 6.82 9.58 -5.71
CA ASP A 167 6.61 8.24 -5.14
C ASP A 167 5.62 8.25 -3.96
N ALA A 168 5.65 9.32 -3.15
CA ALA A 168 4.66 9.49 -2.08
C ALA A 168 3.25 9.75 -2.64
N ALA A 169 3.14 10.56 -3.70
CA ALA A 169 1.86 10.79 -4.38
C ALA A 169 1.30 9.50 -5.01
N ASP A 170 2.15 8.69 -5.63
CA ASP A 170 1.78 7.39 -6.18
C ASP A 170 1.27 6.45 -5.07
N ALA A 171 1.97 6.41 -3.93
CA ALA A 171 1.56 5.61 -2.77
C ALA A 171 0.20 6.06 -2.19
N VAL A 172 -0.05 7.36 -2.13
CA VAL A 172 -1.34 7.91 -1.70
C VAL A 172 -2.46 7.48 -2.65
N ALA A 173 -2.24 7.51 -3.96
CA ALA A 173 -3.21 7.03 -4.96
C ALA A 173 -3.51 5.54 -4.80
N ILE A 174 -2.51 4.71 -4.47
CA ILE A 174 -2.67 3.28 -4.19
C ILE A 174 -3.54 3.08 -2.94
N ALA A 175 -3.32 3.84 -1.88
CA ALA A 175 -4.17 3.79 -0.68
C ALA A 175 -5.62 4.19 -0.98
N LEU A 176 -5.83 5.23 -1.77
CA LEU A 176 -7.17 5.63 -2.25
C LEU A 176 -7.84 4.55 -3.08
N CYS A 177 -7.08 3.86 -3.94
CA CYS A 177 -7.60 2.73 -4.72
C CYS A 177 -8.19 1.67 -3.79
N HIS A 178 -7.49 1.30 -2.73
CA HIS A 178 -7.99 0.34 -1.75
C HIS A 178 -9.24 0.85 -1.03
N ALA A 179 -9.25 2.09 -0.56
CA ALA A 179 -10.40 2.68 0.12
C ALA A 179 -11.67 2.67 -0.74
N ARG A 180 -11.54 3.01 -2.02
CA ARG A 180 -12.67 3.09 -2.96
C ARG A 180 -13.13 1.72 -3.46
N SER A 181 -12.21 0.78 -3.67
CA SER A 181 -12.50 -0.59 -4.10
C SER A 181 -13.25 -1.36 -3.03
N SER A 182 -12.86 -1.25 -1.77
CA SER A 182 -13.54 -1.87 -0.64
C SER A 182 -14.97 -1.33 -0.46
N THR A 183 -15.17 -0.03 -0.60
CA THR A 183 -16.50 0.60 -0.54
C THR A 183 -17.41 0.12 -1.68
N SER A 184 -16.87 -0.02 -2.90
CA SER A 184 -17.60 -0.51 -4.06
C SER A 184 -18.06 -1.96 -3.90
N LEU A 185 -17.21 -2.83 -3.38
CA LEU A 185 -17.55 -4.24 -3.10
C LEU A 185 -18.64 -4.36 -2.05
N LEU A 186 -18.63 -3.51 -1.03
CA LEU A 186 -19.67 -3.44 0.00
C LEU A 186 -21.03 -3.01 -0.59
N ALA A 187 -21.04 -1.98 -1.43
CA ALA A 187 -22.25 -1.51 -2.08
C ALA A 187 -22.86 -2.57 -2.99
N GLN A 188 -22.05 -3.44 -3.60
CA GLN A 188 -22.52 -4.57 -4.41
C GLN A 188 -23.08 -5.72 -3.56
N SER A 189 -22.51 -5.99 -2.39
CA SER A 189 -22.98 -7.05 -1.50
C SER A 189 -24.33 -6.73 -0.84
N GLN A 190 -24.64 -5.45 -0.65
CA GLN A 190 -25.92 -5.00 -0.08
C GLN A 190 -27.10 -5.00 -1.09
N ARG A 191 -26.83 -5.24 -2.39
CA ARG A 191 -27.85 -5.30 -3.45
C ARG A 191 -28.31 -6.72 -3.79
N LYS A 192 -27.81 -7.72 -3.09
CA LYS A 192 -28.27 -9.13 -3.15
C LYS A 192 -29.03 -9.48 -1.91
#